data_d26c520e52059af97826136941a90d75
#
_entry.id   d26c520e52059af97826136941a90d75
#
_cell.length_a   1.000
_cell.length_b   1.000
_cell.length_c   1.000
_cell.angle_alpha   90.00
_cell.angle_beta   90.00
_cell.angle_gamma   90.00
#
_symmetry.space_group_name_H-M   'P 1'
#
loop_
_entity.id
_entity.type
_entity.pdbx_description
1 polymer ?
#
loop_
_entity_poly.entity_id
_entity_poly.type
_entity_poly.pdbx_seq_one_letter_code
_entity_poly.pdbx_strand_id
1 'polypeptide(L)'
;DNKKQGLPVIIFTGAGCSKSAGMPLANELVAEINKKFKSNLRALTDTQKKDYGSCMGKLTPHEQKTLIEKHISKAKINWAHIALASLLKEGYIGKVLTFNFDNILNRACSLDSFYPPTYDLKVLSEEYFSAIPNQSIVHLHGQWSGFQLANSDIDTEQQAEKLKNFIKNTINNSPKLFIGYSGGADAFFELVKEN
;
A
#
# COMPACT_ATOMS: atom_id res chain seq x y z
N ASP A 1 -10.75 25.74 -4.14
CA ASP A 1 -9.42 25.21 -4.51
C ASP A 1 -8.67 24.84 -3.22
N ASN A 2 -8.71 23.55 -2.89
CA ASN A 2 -8.17 23.01 -1.63
C ASN A 2 -6.64 23.27 -1.46
N LYS A 3 -5.89 23.32 -2.57
CA LYS A 3 -4.47 23.68 -2.55
C LYS A 3 -4.26 25.11 -2.02
N LYS A 4 -5.07 26.07 -2.49
CA LYS A 4 -5.01 27.47 -2.02
C LYS A 4 -5.43 27.63 -0.58
N GLN A 5 -6.29 26.73 -0.08
CA GLN A 5 -6.70 26.69 1.33
C GLN A 5 -5.72 25.95 2.24
N GLY A 6 -4.60 25.46 1.72
CA GLY A 6 -3.62 24.68 2.47
C GLY A 6 -4.09 23.26 2.84
N LEU A 7 -5.15 22.75 2.18
CA LEU A 7 -5.72 21.41 2.39
C LEU A 7 -5.55 20.54 1.14
N PRO A 8 -4.34 20.11 0.79
CA PRO A 8 -4.11 19.26 -0.37
C PRO A 8 -4.80 17.90 -0.19
N VAL A 9 -5.19 17.28 -1.30
CA VAL A 9 -5.87 15.99 -1.31
C VAL A 9 -4.94 14.89 -0.80
N ILE A 10 -5.45 13.98 0.00
CA ILE A 10 -4.79 12.73 0.37
C ILE A 10 -5.30 11.62 -0.55
N ILE A 11 -4.39 10.96 -1.24
CA ILE A 11 -4.71 9.85 -2.13
C ILE A 11 -4.38 8.54 -1.45
N PHE A 12 -5.35 7.61 -1.46
CA PHE A 12 -5.15 6.22 -1.09
C PHE A 12 -5.06 5.36 -2.34
N THR A 13 -4.00 4.56 -2.49
CA THR A 13 -3.85 3.66 -3.64
C THR A 13 -3.82 2.21 -3.19
N GLY A 14 -4.55 1.35 -3.93
CA GLY A 14 -4.55 -0.10 -3.73
C GLY A 14 -4.09 -0.84 -4.98
N ALA A 15 -4.14 -2.18 -4.95
CA ALA A 15 -3.62 -3.05 -6.00
C ALA A 15 -4.17 -2.77 -7.41
N GLY A 16 -5.42 -2.29 -7.51
CA GLY A 16 -6.04 -1.91 -8.78
C GLY A 16 -5.32 -0.76 -9.48
N CYS A 17 -4.66 0.15 -8.74
CA CYS A 17 -3.86 1.22 -9.32
C CYS A 17 -2.65 0.68 -10.12
N SER A 18 -2.08 -0.44 -9.67
CA SER A 18 -0.92 -1.09 -10.27
C SER A 18 -1.29 -2.25 -11.23
N LYS A 19 -2.59 -2.57 -11.41
CA LYS A 19 -3.04 -3.70 -12.24
C LYS A 19 -2.57 -3.58 -13.68
N SER A 20 -2.81 -2.46 -14.35
CA SER A 20 -2.37 -2.22 -15.73
C SER A 20 -0.86 -2.01 -15.85
N ALA A 21 -0.16 -1.83 -14.74
CA ALA A 21 1.30 -1.84 -14.66
C ALA A 21 1.89 -3.25 -14.65
N GLY A 22 1.06 -4.30 -14.54
CA GLY A 22 1.47 -5.71 -14.53
C GLY A 22 1.57 -6.31 -13.13
N MET A 23 1.13 -5.59 -12.08
CA MET A 23 1.01 -6.16 -10.75
C MET A 23 -0.25 -7.03 -10.63
N PRO A 24 -0.16 -8.20 -10.00
CA PRO A 24 -1.33 -9.05 -9.77
C PRO A 24 -2.24 -8.45 -8.69
N LEU A 25 -3.53 -8.75 -8.81
CA LEU A 25 -4.50 -8.55 -7.75
C LEU A 25 -4.40 -9.66 -6.69
N ALA A 26 -5.01 -9.45 -5.52
CA ALA A 26 -4.98 -10.39 -4.41
C ALA A 26 -5.45 -11.81 -4.83
N ASN A 27 -6.56 -11.92 -5.58
CA ASN A 27 -7.08 -13.21 -6.06
C ASN A 27 -6.13 -13.93 -7.02
N GLU A 28 -5.35 -13.20 -7.82
CA GLU A 28 -4.35 -13.78 -8.73
C GLU A 28 -3.13 -14.29 -7.95
N LEU A 29 -2.72 -13.56 -6.90
CA LEU A 29 -1.69 -14.03 -5.97
C LEU A 29 -2.15 -15.28 -5.21
N VAL A 30 -3.38 -15.31 -4.73
CA VAL A 30 -3.99 -16.51 -4.09
C VAL A 30 -3.90 -17.71 -5.03
N ALA A 31 -4.28 -17.56 -6.30
CA ALA A 31 -4.18 -18.64 -7.27
C ALA A 31 -2.73 -19.12 -7.48
N GLU A 32 -1.76 -18.20 -7.53
CA GLU A 32 -0.35 -18.53 -7.65
C GLU A 32 0.17 -19.25 -6.39
N ILE A 33 -0.18 -18.78 -5.18
CA ILE A 33 0.20 -19.39 -3.90
C ILE A 33 -0.35 -20.81 -3.82
N ASN A 34 -1.62 -21.02 -4.12
CA ASN A 34 -2.25 -22.34 -4.12
C ASN A 34 -1.58 -23.32 -5.10
N LYS A 35 -1.04 -22.82 -6.21
CA LYS A 35 -0.32 -23.65 -7.17
C LYS A 35 1.09 -24.00 -6.70
N LYS A 36 1.83 -23.05 -6.14
CA LYS A 36 3.27 -23.19 -5.83
C LYS A 36 3.55 -23.70 -4.43
N PHE A 37 2.74 -23.33 -3.45
CA PHE A 37 3.00 -23.57 -2.03
C PHE A 37 1.98 -24.52 -1.40
N LYS A 38 1.53 -25.54 -2.13
CA LYS A 38 0.51 -26.51 -1.68
C LYS A 38 0.81 -27.13 -0.32
N SER A 39 2.08 -27.38 -0.03
CA SER A 39 2.53 -27.98 1.24
C SER A 39 2.26 -27.05 2.42
N ASN A 40 2.49 -25.75 2.26
CA ASN A 40 2.30 -24.73 3.30
C ASN A 40 0.82 -24.57 3.67
N LEU A 41 -0.07 -24.81 2.69
CA LEU A 41 -1.51 -24.56 2.80
C LEU A 41 -2.30 -25.78 3.30
N ARG A 42 -1.66 -26.89 3.65
CA ARG A 42 -2.36 -28.14 4.04
C ARG A 42 -3.29 -27.98 5.24
N ALA A 43 -2.93 -27.11 6.19
CA ALA A 43 -3.71 -26.86 7.39
C ALA A 43 -4.87 -25.87 7.18
N LEU A 44 -4.97 -25.22 6.00
CA LEU A 44 -6.03 -24.28 5.70
C LEU A 44 -7.29 -24.98 5.18
N THR A 45 -8.45 -24.48 5.59
CA THR A 45 -9.75 -24.87 5.01
C THR A 45 -9.86 -24.36 3.57
N ASP A 46 -10.83 -24.88 2.81
CA ASP A 46 -11.04 -24.44 1.43
C ASP A 46 -11.48 -22.97 1.32
N THR A 47 -12.14 -22.45 2.34
CA THR A 47 -12.47 -21.02 2.44
C THR A 47 -11.20 -20.19 2.66
N GLN A 48 -10.36 -20.58 3.61
CA GLN A 48 -9.09 -19.89 3.90
C GLN A 48 -8.11 -19.92 2.73
N LYS A 49 -8.12 -20.99 1.92
CA LYS A 49 -7.30 -21.06 0.68
C LYS A 49 -7.72 -20.06 -0.41
N LYS A 50 -8.89 -19.43 -0.28
CA LYS A 50 -9.36 -18.36 -1.18
C LYS A 50 -9.08 -16.97 -0.63
N ASP A 51 -8.65 -16.89 0.62
CA ASP A 51 -8.34 -15.64 1.30
C ASP A 51 -6.85 -15.31 1.20
N TYR A 52 -6.55 -14.04 0.84
CA TYR A 52 -5.17 -13.57 0.61
C TYR A 52 -4.35 -13.56 1.90
N GLY A 53 -4.89 -13.00 2.98
CA GLY A 53 -4.20 -12.89 4.26
C GLY A 53 -3.86 -14.25 4.86
N SER A 54 -4.85 -15.18 4.83
CA SER A 54 -4.67 -16.57 5.28
C SER A 54 -3.59 -17.30 4.47
N CYS A 55 -3.58 -17.14 3.14
CA CYS A 55 -2.58 -17.77 2.28
C CYS A 55 -1.18 -17.19 2.51
N MET A 56 -1.05 -15.87 2.54
CA MET A 56 0.23 -15.18 2.78
C MET A 56 0.79 -15.50 4.17
N GLY A 57 -0.05 -15.58 5.19
CA GLY A 57 0.37 -15.93 6.56
C GLY A 57 0.94 -17.35 6.73
N LYS A 58 0.80 -18.23 5.72
CA LYS A 58 1.43 -19.56 5.69
C LYS A 58 2.78 -19.61 4.96
N LEU A 59 3.17 -18.52 4.35
CA LEU A 59 4.47 -18.39 3.70
C LEU A 59 5.48 -17.80 4.68
N THR A 60 6.73 -18.24 4.58
CA THR A 60 7.84 -17.60 5.28
C THR A 60 8.07 -16.18 4.74
N PRO A 61 8.68 -15.26 5.51
CA PRO A 61 9.00 -13.91 5.01
C PRO A 61 9.81 -13.91 3.71
N HIS A 62 10.69 -14.87 3.53
CA HIS A 62 11.47 -15.04 2.30
C HIS A 62 10.60 -15.44 1.10
N GLU A 63 9.67 -16.39 1.29
CA GLU A 63 8.73 -16.82 0.25
C GLU A 63 7.79 -15.68 -0.15
N GLN A 64 7.25 -14.93 0.82
CA GLN A 64 6.42 -13.74 0.59
C GLN A 64 7.17 -12.71 -0.26
N LYS A 65 8.39 -12.36 0.14
CA LYS A 65 9.23 -11.38 -0.55
C LYS A 65 9.54 -11.84 -1.98
N THR A 66 9.97 -13.08 -2.16
CA THR A 66 10.30 -13.64 -3.49
C THR A 66 9.08 -13.66 -4.42
N LEU A 67 7.90 -13.99 -3.88
CA LEU A 67 6.66 -13.99 -4.65
C LEU A 67 6.33 -12.60 -5.17
N ILE A 68 6.42 -11.58 -4.33
CA ILE A 68 6.08 -10.20 -4.69
C ILE A 68 7.15 -9.59 -5.61
N GLU A 69 8.44 -9.77 -5.30
CA GLU A 69 9.57 -9.23 -6.06
C GLU A 69 9.55 -9.67 -7.53
N LYS A 70 9.17 -10.91 -7.79
CA LYS A 70 9.01 -11.44 -9.14
C LYS A 70 8.06 -10.61 -10.01
N HIS A 71 7.00 -10.07 -9.40
CA HIS A 71 6.03 -9.24 -10.10
C HIS A 71 6.50 -7.79 -10.22
N ILE A 72 7.06 -7.23 -9.15
CA ILE A 72 7.58 -5.85 -9.12
C ILE A 72 8.68 -5.66 -10.17
N SER A 73 9.60 -6.62 -10.30
CA SER A 73 10.71 -6.54 -11.27
C SER A 73 10.25 -6.45 -12.72
N LYS A 74 9.05 -6.94 -13.04
CA LYS A 74 8.45 -6.92 -14.39
C LYS A 74 7.44 -5.79 -14.57
N ALA A 75 7.02 -5.15 -13.50
CA ALA A 75 6.01 -4.11 -13.54
C ALA A 75 6.50 -2.87 -14.30
N LYS A 76 5.59 -2.27 -15.07
CA LYS A 76 5.80 -1.05 -15.84
C LYS A 76 5.10 0.13 -15.17
N ILE A 77 5.48 1.33 -15.53
CA ILE A 77 4.76 2.54 -15.13
C ILE A 77 3.51 2.65 -16.02
N ASN A 78 2.35 2.97 -15.43
CA ASN A 78 1.12 3.25 -16.15
C ASN A 78 0.74 4.74 -16.03
N TRP A 79 -0.27 5.17 -16.79
CA TRP A 79 -0.72 6.56 -16.80
C TRP A 79 -1.25 7.06 -15.44
N ALA A 80 -1.84 6.18 -14.62
CA ALA A 80 -2.28 6.56 -13.28
C ALA A 80 -1.09 6.97 -12.39
N HIS A 81 0.02 6.22 -12.43
CA HIS A 81 1.23 6.58 -11.70
C HIS A 81 1.86 7.88 -12.20
N ILE A 82 1.86 8.11 -13.54
CA ILE A 82 2.37 9.37 -14.12
C ILE A 82 1.53 10.55 -13.63
N ALA A 83 0.19 10.44 -13.71
CA ALA A 83 -0.71 11.49 -13.25
C ALA A 83 -0.53 11.78 -11.75
N LEU A 84 -0.45 10.73 -10.92
CA LEU A 84 -0.23 10.88 -9.48
C LEU A 84 1.11 11.55 -9.18
N ALA A 85 2.18 11.17 -9.89
CA ALA A 85 3.51 11.77 -9.73
C ALA A 85 3.48 13.26 -10.05
N SER A 86 2.86 13.67 -11.17
CA SER A 86 2.72 15.06 -11.56
C SER A 86 1.92 15.87 -10.55
N LEU A 87 0.76 15.36 -10.12
CA LEU A 87 -0.09 16.03 -9.14
C LEU A 87 0.57 16.16 -7.76
N LEU A 88 1.37 15.14 -7.37
CA LEU A 88 2.14 15.17 -6.13
C LEU A 88 3.26 16.22 -6.21
N LYS A 89 4.01 16.25 -7.31
CA LYS A 89 5.07 17.25 -7.57
C LYS A 89 4.54 18.67 -7.53
N GLU A 90 3.38 18.92 -8.15
CA GLU A 90 2.73 20.22 -8.19
C GLU A 90 2.03 20.61 -6.86
N GLY A 91 2.01 19.74 -5.86
CA GLY A 91 1.42 19.99 -4.54
C GLY A 91 -0.11 20.00 -4.51
N TYR A 92 -0.80 19.47 -5.54
CA TYR A 92 -2.24 19.20 -5.48
C TYR A 92 -2.57 18.03 -4.57
N ILE A 93 -1.65 17.06 -4.51
CA ILE A 93 -1.68 15.94 -3.58
C ILE A 93 -0.73 16.23 -2.42
N GLY A 94 -1.25 16.15 -1.20
CA GLY A 94 -0.44 16.29 0.00
C GLY A 94 0.35 15.02 0.28
N LYS A 95 -0.32 13.89 0.30
CA LYS A 95 0.33 12.58 0.52
C LYS A 95 -0.32 11.52 -0.36
N VAL A 96 0.47 10.57 -0.81
CA VAL A 96 -0.04 9.30 -1.35
C VAL A 96 0.19 8.22 -0.31
N LEU A 97 -0.91 7.69 0.23
CA LEU A 97 -0.93 6.60 1.19
C LEU A 97 -1.22 5.31 0.42
N THR A 98 -0.25 4.40 0.36
CA THR A 98 -0.39 3.21 -0.46
C THR A 98 -0.46 1.94 0.36
N PHE A 99 -1.43 1.08 0.03
CA PHE A 99 -1.50 -0.31 0.49
C PHE A 99 -0.59 -1.24 -0.31
N ASN A 100 -0.04 -0.75 -1.43
CA ASN A 100 0.81 -1.54 -2.31
C ASN A 100 2.24 -1.62 -1.76
N PHE A 101 2.89 -2.74 -2.03
CA PHE A 101 4.30 -2.96 -1.67
C PHE A 101 5.26 -2.51 -2.76
N ASP A 102 4.74 -2.18 -3.96
CA ASP A 102 5.55 -1.82 -5.12
C ASP A 102 6.08 -0.38 -5.06
N ASN A 103 7.12 -0.11 -5.82
CA ASN A 103 7.75 1.20 -5.95
C ASN A 103 7.42 1.91 -7.28
N ILE A 104 6.33 1.52 -7.94
CA ILE A 104 6.03 2.01 -9.29
C ILE A 104 5.79 3.52 -9.29
N LEU A 105 5.13 4.05 -8.25
CA LEU A 105 4.91 5.49 -8.11
C LEU A 105 6.23 6.25 -7.93
N ASN A 106 7.17 5.73 -7.13
CA ASN A 106 8.50 6.34 -6.99
C ASN A 106 9.25 6.39 -8.33
N ARG A 107 9.16 5.30 -9.10
CA ARG A 107 9.72 5.23 -10.46
C ARG A 107 9.05 6.23 -11.39
N ALA A 108 7.75 6.45 -11.28
CA ALA A 108 7.04 7.46 -12.06
C ALA A 108 7.49 8.88 -11.68
N CYS A 109 7.65 9.18 -10.39
CA CYS A 109 8.18 10.45 -9.92
C CYS A 109 9.58 10.73 -10.47
N SER A 110 10.45 9.72 -10.51
CA SER A 110 11.82 9.88 -11.01
C SER A 110 11.91 10.20 -12.51
N LEU A 111 10.87 9.88 -13.31
CA LEU A 111 10.82 10.29 -14.73
C LEU A 111 10.82 11.80 -14.92
N ASP A 112 10.30 12.53 -13.93
CA ASP A 112 10.25 14.00 -13.92
C ASP A 112 11.24 14.61 -12.90
N SER A 113 12.33 13.91 -12.62
CA SER A 113 13.38 14.32 -11.66
C SER A 113 12.83 14.76 -10.29
N PHE A 114 11.69 14.18 -9.89
CA PHE A 114 11.06 14.41 -8.61
C PHE A 114 11.27 13.18 -7.69
N TYR A 115 11.80 13.40 -6.49
CA TYR A 115 12.16 12.36 -5.54
C TYR A 115 11.45 12.62 -4.20
N PRO A 116 10.16 12.30 -4.09
CA PRO A 116 9.40 12.54 -2.86
C PRO A 116 9.95 11.72 -1.69
N PRO A 117 9.97 12.28 -0.48
CA PRO A 117 10.22 11.51 0.72
C PRO A 117 9.27 10.31 0.78
N THR A 118 9.84 9.14 1.06
CA THR A 118 9.08 7.87 1.07
C THR A 118 9.25 7.20 2.41
N TYR A 119 8.13 6.89 3.05
CA TYR A 119 8.09 6.33 4.39
C TYR A 119 7.43 4.96 4.39
N ASP A 120 7.92 4.11 5.26
CA ASP A 120 7.36 2.77 5.53
C ASP A 120 6.83 2.77 6.96
N LEU A 121 5.50 2.81 7.12
CA LEU A 121 4.88 2.87 8.44
C LEU A 121 5.02 1.55 9.23
N LYS A 122 5.39 0.44 8.59
CA LYS A 122 5.63 -0.82 9.31
C LYS A 122 6.85 -0.70 10.22
N VAL A 123 7.87 0.04 9.81
CA VAL A 123 9.14 0.19 10.53
C VAL A 123 9.32 1.56 11.19
N LEU A 124 8.60 2.60 10.74
CA LEU A 124 8.69 3.94 11.30
C LEU A 124 8.05 3.99 12.71
N SER A 125 8.72 4.60 13.67
CA SER A 125 8.17 4.85 15.02
C SER A 125 7.07 5.91 14.98
N GLU A 126 6.03 5.75 15.81
CA GLU A 126 4.85 6.63 15.84
C GLU A 126 5.17 8.09 16.16
N GLU A 127 6.21 8.32 16.95
CA GLU A 127 6.68 9.67 17.30
C GLU A 127 7.05 10.54 16.08
N TYR A 128 7.40 9.90 14.93
CA TYR A 128 7.75 10.60 13.69
C TYR A 128 6.57 10.81 12.74
N PHE A 129 5.37 10.31 13.04
CA PHE A 129 4.23 10.40 12.12
C PHE A 129 3.84 11.86 11.82
N SER A 130 3.85 12.72 12.82
CA SER A 130 3.55 14.15 12.65
C SER A 130 4.60 14.91 11.84
N ALA A 131 5.82 14.37 11.74
CA ALA A 131 6.92 14.96 10.98
C ALA A 131 6.89 14.60 9.48
N ILE A 132 5.98 13.70 9.04
CA ILE A 132 5.86 13.32 7.62
C ILE A 132 5.36 14.52 6.81
N PRO A 133 6.18 15.11 5.92
CA PRO A 133 5.83 16.32 5.19
C PRO A 133 4.77 16.05 4.10
N ASN A 134 4.21 17.12 3.56
CA ASN A 134 3.46 17.03 2.31
C ASN A 134 4.38 16.64 1.15
N GLN A 135 3.80 16.27 0.02
CA GLN A 135 4.48 15.75 -1.18
C GLN A 135 5.29 14.48 -0.87
N SER A 136 4.76 13.60 -0.04
CA SER A 136 5.38 12.33 0.35
C SER A 136 4.56 11.11 -0.10
N ILE A 137 5.25 9.97 -0.18
CA ILE A 137 4.66 8.64 -0.40
C ILE A 137 4.79 7.86 0.90
N VAL A 138 3.71 7.23 1.35
CA VAL A 138 3.68 6.50 2.61
C VAL A 138 3.12 5.10 2.37
N HIS A 139 3.96 4.09 2.58
CA HIS A 139 3.55 2.69 2.53
C HIS A 139 2.93 2.28 3.86
N LEU A 140 1.64 1.93 3.82
CA LEU A 140 0.87 1.60 5.01
C LEU A 140 1.16 0.18 5.53
N HIS A 141 1.40 -0.76 4.61
CA HIS A 141 1.63 -2.19 4.90
C HIS A 141 3.08 -2.63 4.68
N GLY A 142 4.00 -1.69 4.55
CA GLY A 142 5.41 -1.96 4.27
C GLY A 142 5.78 -1.88 2.79
N GLN A 143 7.06 -1.88 2.50
CA GLN A 143 7.63 -1.88 1.15
C GLN A 143 8.27 -3.23 0.84
N TRP A 144 8.24 -3.64 -0.44
CA TRP A 144 8.89 -4.87 -0.88
C TRP A 144 10.40 -4.90 -0.57
N SER A 145 11.06 -3.75 -0.61
CA SER A 145 12.47 -3.57 -0.25
C SER A 145 12.71 -3.49 1.27
N GLY A 146 11.65 -3.34 2.05
CA GLY A 146 11.71 -3.31 3.51
C GLY A 146 11.97 -4.69 4.12
N PHE A 147 12.17 -4.71 5.43
CA PHE A 147 12.44 -5.94 6.17
C PHE A 147 11.17 -6.70 6.54
N GLN A 148 10.03 -6.00 6.60
CA GLN A 148 8.75 -6.56 7.04
C GLN A 148 7.62 -6.10 6.13
N LEU A 149 6.71 -7.02 5.81
CA LEU A 149 5.49 -6.75 5.09
C LEU A 149 4.29 -7.12 5.98
N ALA A 150 3.26 -6.30 6.02
CA ALA A 150 1.98 -6.64 6.65
C ALA A 150 1.11 -7.38 5.63
N ASN A 151 1.36 -8.66 5.45
CA ASN A 151 0.76 -9.49 4.41
C ASN A 151 -0.28 -10.48 4.94
N SER A 152 -0.37 -10.68 6.26
CA SER A 152 -1.37 -11.53 6.89
C SER A 152 -2.43 -10.70 7.59
N ASP A 153 -3.59 -11.32 7.89
CA ASP A 153 -4.66 -10.65 8.63
C ASP A 153 -4.18 -10.17 10.01
N ILE A 154 -3.39 -11.01 10.72
CA ILE A 154 -2.82 -10.68 12.03
C ILE A 154 -1.87 -9.48 11.92
N ASP A 155 -1.01 -9.43 10.91
CA ASP A 155 -0.12 -8.28 10.68
C ASP A 155 -0.90 -7.01 10.41
N THR A 156 -1.99 -7.11 9.64
CA THR A 156 -2.83 -5.96 9.26
C THR A 156 -3.60 -5.44 10.47
N GLU A 157 -4.14 -6.31 11.31
CA GLU A 157 -4.83 -5.92 12.55
C GLU A 157 -3.89 -5.23 13.55
N GLN A 158 -2.70 -5.81 13.78
CA GLN A 158 -1.67 -5.19 14.64
C GLN A 158 -1.22 -3.83 14.10
N GLN A 159 -1.12 -3.69 12.79
CA GLN A 159 -0.75 -2.45 12.15
C GLN A 159 -1.87 -1.40 12.21
N ALA A 160 -3.15 -1.81 12.22
CA ALA A 160 -4.29 -0.90 12.22
C ALA A 160 -4.29 0.03 13.43
N GLU A 161 -4.00 -0.47 14.65
CA GLU A 161 -3.96 0.38 15.84
C GLU A 161 -2.83 1.42 15.76
N LYS A 162 -1.65 1.02 15.28
CA LYS A 162 -0.54 1.95 15.02
C LYS A 162 -0.93 3.02 13.99
N LEU A 163 -1.68 2.65 12.96
CA LEU A 163 -2.11 3.55 11.90
C LEU A 163 -3.24 4.49 12.34
N LYS A 164 -4.03 4.13 13.34
CA LYS A 164 -5.11 4.96 13.88
C LYS A 164 -4.62 6.35 14.30
N ASN A 165 -3.51 6.40 15.03
CA ASN A 165 -2.89 7.65 15.44
C ASN A 165 -2.36 8.45 14.23
N PHE A 166 -1.79 7.76 13.24
CA PHE A 166 -1.35 8.39 11.99
C PHE A 166 -2.51 9.05 11.24
N ILE A 167 -3.62 8.33 11.05
CA ILE A 167 -4.81 8.84 10.37
C ILE A 167 -5.35 10.07 11.06
N LYS A 168 -5.62 9.94 12.36
CA LYS A 168 -6.23 11.01 13.17
C LYS A 168 -5.39 12.29 13.18
N ASN A 169 -4.08 12.18 13.28
CA ASN A 169 -3.19 13.32 13.41
C ASN A 169 -2.70 13.90 12.07
N THR A 170 -2.73 13.11 11.00
CA THR A 170 -2.06 13.48 9.73
C THR A 170 -3.02 13.80 8.62
N ILE A 171 -4.22 13.20 8.60
CA ILE A 171 -5.13 13.30 7.44
C ILE A 171 -6.56 13.75 7.78
N ASN A 172 -6.83 14.08 9.04
CA ASN A 172 -8.18 14.30 9.55
C ASN A 172 -9.03 15.28 8.71
N ASN A 173 -8.51 16.44 8.36
CA ASN A 173 -9.27 17.49 7.68
C ASN A 173 -9.03 17.57 6.16
N SER A 174 -8.22 16.71 5.59
CA SER A 174 -7.91 16.72 4.16
C SER A 174 -8.95 15.93 3.37
N PRO A 175 -9.34 16.39 2.16
CA PRO A 175 -10.13 15.57 1.25
C PRO A 175 -9.42 14.27 0.92
N LYS A 176 -10.14 13.16 0.89
CA LYS A 176 -9.61 11.81 0.68
C LYS A 176 -10.15 11.24 -0.62
N LEU A 177 -9.27 10.64 -1.44
CA LEU A 177 -9.66 9.94 -2.67
C LEU A 177 -9.00 8.56 -2.71
N PHE A 178 -9.79 7.53 -3.01
CA PHE A 178 -9.34 6.15 -3.13
C PHE A 178 -9.23 5.76 -4.60
N ILE A 179 -8.09 5.21 -5.01
CA ILE A 179 -7.80 4.78 -6.38
C ILE A 179 -7.35 3.31 -6.39
N GLY A 180 -8.10 2.46 -7.09
CA GLY A 180 -7.76 1.05 -7.23
C GLY A 180 -7.77 0.26 -5.92
N TYR A 181 -8.52 0.71 -4.93
CA TYR A 181 -8.73 0.04 -3.65
C TYR A 181 -10.16 -0.50 -3.57
N SER A 182 -10.31 -1.78 -3.23
CA SER A 182 -11.63 -2.44 -3.25
C SER A 182 -12.49 -2.16 -2.04
N GLY A 183 -11.91 -1.60 -0.96
CA GLY A 183 -12.62 -1.43 0.30
C GLY A 183 -12.98 -2.75 0.98
N GLY A 184 -12.21 -3.82 0.72
CA GLY A 184 -12.40 -5.13 1.38
C GLY A 184 -12.33 -5.03 2.90
N ALA A 185 -12.49 -6.14 3.61
CA ALA A 185 -12.44 -6.22 5.06
C ALA A 185 -11.01 -5.93 5.58
N ASP A 186 -10.61 -4.68 5.51
CA ASP A 186 -9.35 -4.15 5.98
C ASP A 186 -9.65 -3.24 7.17
N ALA A 187 -9.13 -3.58 8.33
CA ALA A 187 -9.30 -2.82 9.56
C ALA A 187 -8.91 -1.33 9.38
N PHE A 188 -7.95 -1.05 8.51
CA PHE A 188 -7.54 0.31 8.20
C PHE A 188 -8.62 1.12 7.47
N PHE A 189 -9.35 0.50 6.52
CA PHE A 189 -10.40 1.18 5.77
C PHE A 189 -11.56 1.64 6.67
N GLU A 190 -11.92 0.83 7.65
CA GLU A 190 -12.92 1.21 8.64
C GLU A 190 -12.46 2.42 9.47
N LEU A 191 -11.18 2.47 9.89
CA LEU A 191 -10.62 3.63 10.59
C LEU A 191 -10.67 4.92 9.75
N VAL A 192 -10.48 4.83 8.44
CA VAL A 192 -10.54 6.02 7.55
C VAL A 192 -11.99 6.50 7.35
N LYS A 193 -12.97 5.59 7.36
CA LYS A 193 -14.39 5.97 7.27
C LYS A 193 -14.89 6.72 8.51
N GLU A 194 -14.33 6.39 9.68
CA GLU A 194 -14.73 6.99 10.97
C GLU A 194 -14.14 8.39 11.19
N ASN A 195 -13.17 8.80 10.38
CA ASN A 195 -12.44 10.07 10.48
C ASN A 195 -12.46 10.86 9.16
#